data_d9c7183d8741f0894f89464c888da006
#
_entry.id   d9c7183d8741f0894f89464c888da006
#
_cell.length_a   1.000
_cell.length_b   1.000
_cell.length_c   1.000
_cell.angle_alpha   90.00
_cell.angle_beta   90.00
_cell.angle_gamma   90.00
#
_symmetry.space_group_name_H-M   'P 1'
#
loop_
_entity.id
_entity.type
_entity.pdbx_description
1 polymer ?
#
loop_
_entity_poly.entity_id
_entity_poly.type
_entity_poly.pdbx_seq_one_letter_code
_entity_poly.pdbx_strand_id
1 'polypeptide(L)' 'MWLPIILVCTAPYIQSCNMITGLELLRDKETCFAEANEKARTLLNNPTIYMAKPACQILPEKVLEKETDI' A
#
# COMPACT_ATOMS: atom_id res chain seq x y z
N MET A 1 0.92 -12.85 6.13
CA MET A 1 1.41 -11.46 6.31
C MET A 1 0.68 -10.51 5.39
N TRP A 2 0.57 -9.27 5.79
CA TRP A 2 -0.19 -8.27 5.05
C TRP A 2 0.74 -7.17 4.58
N LEU A 3 0.64 -6.82 3.30
CA LEU A 3 1.44 -5.75 2.71
C LEU A 3 0.54 -4.53 2.51
N PRO A 4 0.86 -3.39 3.15
CA PRO A 4 0.07 -2.19 2.92
C PRO A 4 0.37 -1.61 1.54
N ILE A 5 -0.70 -1.27 0.84
CA ILE A 5 -0.61 -0.71 -0.51
C ILE A 5 -1.45 0.56 -0.54
N ILE A 6 -0.94 1.58 -1.20
CA ILE A 6 -1.69 2.82 -1.40
C ILE A 6 -1.75 3.11 -2.89
N LEU A 7 -2.95 3.26 -3.39
CA LEU A 7 -3.17 3.67 -4.76
C LEU A 7 -3.25 5.19 -4.79
N VAL A 8 -2.28 5.81 -5.44
CA VAL A 8 -2.16 7.26 -5.48
C VAL A 8 -2.36 7.76 -6.90
N CYS A 9 -3.24 8.73 -7.04
CA CYS A 9 -3.49 9.37 -8.34
C CYS A 9 -3.22 10.86 -8.23
N THR A 10 -2.55 11.42 -9.23
CA THR A 10 -2.25 12.84 -9.26
C THR A 10 -3.25 13.62 -10.12
N ALA A 11 -4.10 12.92 -10.86
CA ALA A 11 -5.12 13.52 -11.70
C ALA A 11 -6.30 12.56 -11.81
N PRO A 12 -7.46 13.00 -12.30
CA PRO A 12 -8.64 12.12 -12.37
C PRO A 12 -8.62 11.11 -13.52
N TYR A 13 -7.45 10.72 -14.01
CA TYR A 13 -7.37 9.65 -15.00
C TYR A 13 -6.52 8.50 -14.47
N ILE A 14 -6.85 7.30 -14.96
CA ILE A 14 -6.18 6.07 -14.52
C ILE A 14 -4.68 6.12 -14.77
N GLN A 15 -4.26 6.78 -15.83
CA GLN A 15 -2.85 6.85 -16.20
C GLN A 15 -2.00 7.62 -15.21
N SER A 16 -2.63 8.44 -14.39
CA SER A 16 -1.91 9.22 -13.38
C SER A 16 -1.75 8.46 -12.06
N CYS A 17 -2.28 7.25 -11.98
CA CYS A 17 -2.27 6.48 -10.74
C CYS A 17 -1.05 5.59 -10.64
N ASN A 18 -0.51 5.51 -9.45
CA ASN A 18 0.61 4.64 -9.13
C ASN A 18 0.32 3.91 -7.83
N MET A 19 0.86 2.69 -7.71
CA MET A 19 0.75 1.92 -6.48
C MET A 19 2.03 2.08 -5.67
N ILE A 20 1.86 2.43 -4.40
CA ILE A 20 2.97 2.54 -3.47
C ILE A 20 2.82 1.42 -2.45
N THR A 21 3.85 0.59 -2.31
CA THR A 21 3.83 -0.49 -1.34
C THR A 21 4.63 -0.09 -0.10
N GLY A 22 4.15 -0.51 1.06
CA GLY A 22 4.88 -0.30 2.30
C GLY A 22 6.11 -1.18 2.36
N LEU A 23 7.09 -0.77 3.16
CA LEU A 23 8.33 -1.52 3.33
C LEU A 23 8.22 -2.62 4.36
N GLU A 24 7.23 -2.57 5.22
CA GLU A 24 7.07 -3.53 6.29
C GLU A 24 5.86 -4.41 6.06
N LEU A 25 6.04 -5.70 6.33
CA LEU A 25 4.93 -6.64 6.32
C LEU A 25 4.31 -6.67 7.71
N LEU A 26 3.00 -6.63 7.77
CA LEU A 26 2.27 -6.61 9.03
C LEU A 26 1.53 -7.93 9.22
N ARG A 27 1.41 -8.35 10.48
CA ARG A 27 0.76 -9.62 10.78
C ARG A 27 -0.76 -9.52 10.74
N ASP A 28 -1.29 -8.38 11.17
CA ASP A 28 -2.72 -8.19 11.31
C ASP A 28 -3.28 -7.36 10.18
N LYS A 29 -4.44 -7.75 9.70
CA LYS A 29 -5.16 -6.99 8.69
C LYS A 29 -5.51 -5.60 9.20
N GLU A 30 -5.97 -5.51 10.45
CA GLU A 30 -6.37 -4.24 11.04
C GLU A 30 -5.20 -3.27 11.13
N THR A 31 -4.05 -3.77 11.55
CA THR A 31 -2.84 -2.95 11.63
C THR A 31 -2.42 -2.49 10.24
N CYS A 32 -2.53 -3.36 9.26
CA CYS A 32 -2.21 -3.02 7.87
C CYS A 32 -3.08 -1.89 7.36
N PHE A 33 -4.38 -1.99 7.57
CA PHE A 33 -5.30 -0.94 7.14
C PHE A 33 -5.09 0.36 7.89
N ALA A 34 -4.79 0.29 9.18
CA ALA A 34 -4.51 1.49 9.96
C ALA A 34 -3.28 2.21 9.44
N GLU A 35 -2.22 1.48 9.15
CA GLU A 35 -1.01 2.05 8.59
C GLU A 35 -1.25 2.63 7.21
N ALA A 36 -1.94 1.89 6.36
CA ALA A 36 -2.25 2.34 5.01
C ALA A 36 -3.11 3.60 5.03
N ASN A 37 -4.11 3.62 5.91
CA ASN A 37 -4.98 4.79 6.08
C ASN A 37 -4.20 6.02 6.50
N GLU A 38 -3.32 5.86 7.46
CA GLU A 38 -2.52 6.97 7.97
C GLU A 38 -1.62 7.55 6.87
N LYS A 39 -0.99 6.67 6.11
CA LYS A 39 -0.14 7.12 5.01
C LYS A 39 -0.96 7.75 3.89
N ALA A 40 -2.12 7.21 3.60
CA ALA A 40 -3.01 7.80 2.60
C ALA A 40 -3.44 9.21 3.00
N ARG A 41 -3.74 9.41 4.28
CA ARG A 41 -4.09 10.74 4.78
C ARG A 41 -2.94 11.72 4.64
N THR A 42 -1.74 11.29 4.94
CA THR A 42 -0.55 12.13 4.80
C THR A 42 -0.36 12.53 3.35
N LEU A 43 -0.55 11.59 2.43
CA LEU A 43 -0.44 11.88 1.01
C LEU A 43 -1.52 12.84 0.53
N LEU A 44 -2.73 12.71 1.04
CA LEU A 44 -3.84 13.59 0.65
C LEU A 44 -3.64 15.03 1.10
N ASN A 45 -2.78 15.27 2.08
CA ASN A 45 -2.43 16.63 2.49
C ASN A 45 -1.55 17.34 1.46
N ASN A 46 -0.98 16.59 0.52
CA ASN A 46 -0.17 17.16 -0.53
C ASN A 46 -1.09 17.65 -1.66
N PRO A 47 -1.00 18.94 -2.06
CA PRO A 47 -1.90 19.47 -3.09
C PRO A 47 -1.70 18.84 -4.47
N THR A 48 -0.59 18.13 -4.70
CA THR A 48 -0.37 17.48 -5.99
C THR A 48 -1.06 16.10 -6.06
N ILE A 49 -1.57 15.61 -4.95
CA ILE A 49 -2.24 14.31 -4.91
C ILE A 49 -3.74 14.50 -5.08
N TYR A 50 -4.28 13.88 -6.13
CA TYR A 50 -5.71 13.92 -6.40
C TYR A 50 -6.48 12.95 -5.52
N MET A 51 -5.96 11.73 -5.39
CA MET A 51 -6.64 10.68 -4.63
C MET A 51 -5.60 9.70 -4.07
N ALA A 52 -5.88 9.19 -2.87
CA ALA A 52 -5.07 8.14 -2.27
C ALA A 52 -5.99 7.17 -1.57
N LYS A 53 -5.94 5.90 -1.96
CA LYS A 53 -6.78 4.85 -1.38
C LYS A 53 -5.92 3.80 -0.70
N PRO A 54 -6.18 3.49 0.57
CA PRO A 54 -5.45 2.44 1.25
C PRO A 54 -5.98 1.07 0.86
N ALA A 55 -5.09 0.10 0.82
CA ALA A 55 -5.43 -1.29 0.58
C ALA A 55 -4.39 -2.17 1.25
N CYS A 56 -4.73 -3.44 1.41
CA CYS A 56 -3.81 -4.42 1.97
C CYS A 56 -3.90 -5.68 1.17
N GLN A 57 -2.75 -6.27 0.88
CA GLN A 57 -2.66 -7.52 0.17
C GLN A 57 -2.08 -8.57 1.08
N ILE A 58 -2.70 -9.76 1.10
CA ILE A 58 -2.19 -10.86 1.89
C ILE A 58 -1.08 -11.58 1.11
N LEU A 59 0.02 -11.85 1.80
CA LEU A 59 1.15 -12.56 1.22
C LEU A 59 1.42 -13.82 2.04
N PRO A 60 1.45 -14.99 1.40
CA PRO A 60 1.82 -16.21 2.11
C PRO A 60 3.32 -16.24 2.41
N GLU A 61 3.67 -16.71 3.60
CA GLU A 61 5.07 -16.80 4.01
C GLU A 61 5.88 -17.71 3.09
N LYS A 62 5.24 -18.72 2.55
CA LYS A 62 5.93 -19.67 1.67
C LYS A 62 6.48 -19.01 0.40
N VAL A 63 5.83 -17.99 -0.09
CA VAL A 63 6.31 -17.28 -1.29
C VAL A 63 7.61 -16.57 -0.99
N LEU A 64 7.71 -15.98 0.20
CA LEU A 64 8.94 -15.28 0.60
C LEU A 64 10.11 -16.23 0.74
N GLU A 65 9.85 -17.43 1.29
CA GLU A 65 10.89 -18.45 1.43
C GLU A 65 11.40 -18.93 0.09
N LYS A 66 10.50 -19.09 -0.87
CA LYS A 66 10.91 -19.52 -2.21
C LYS A 66 11.79 -18.52 -2.91
N GLU A 67 11.53 -17.25 -2.70
CA GLU A 67 12.34 -16.21 -3.30
C GLU A 67 13.76 -16.19 -2.74
N THR A 68 13.88 -16.52 -1.47
CA THR A 68 15.22 -16.58 -0.86
C THR A 68 16.01 -17.81 -1.27
N ASP A 69 15.35 -18.86 -1.68
CA ASP A 69 16.02 -20.08 -2.09
C ASP A 69 16.61 -20.00 -3.49
N ILE A 70 16.21 -19.03 -4.23
CA ILE A 70 16.75 -18.82 -5.56
C ILE A 70 17.97 -17.93 -5.51
#